data_251ff85b179a163488fdddc1b09214c8
#
_entry.id   251ff85b179a163488fdddc1b09214c8
#
_cell.length_a   1.000
_cell.length_b   1.000
_cell.length_c   1.000
_cell.angle_alpha   90.00
_cell.angle_beta   90.00
_cell.angle_gamma   90.00
#
_symmetry.space_group_name_H-M   'P 1'
#
loop_
_entity.id
_entity.type
_entity.pdbx_description
1 polymer ?
#
loop_
_entity_poly.entity_id
_entity_poly.type
_entity_poly.pdbx_seq_one_letter_code
_entity_poly.pdbx_strand_id
1 'polypeptide(L)'
;NGNIDLSDQWIMVLGARYEQVDTTIAYSEGASGRSAVRVLKNTKSRDDSNVSPRLGVIYKPQENMSLYLSYSESFIPKSGEQYKKWSAATFDPDVYENTEIGFKYDMDDGISMSFSYFDQETVKGQEDGVGGSEVIGMAIDGFEIGIAGDVNDQNSINFGLSSVDATKSEGSGEQKEIPELTWSLWYTHQANDLF
;
A
#
# COMPACT_ATOMS: atom_id res chain seq x y z
N ASN A 1 -10.85 8.77 -11.74
CA ASN A 1 -11.50 7.45 -11.60
C ASN A 1 -12.96 7.59 -12.00
N GLY A 2 -13.49 6.60 -12.70
CA GLY A 2 -14.89 6.49 -13.07
C GLY A 2 -15.40 5.09 -12.84
N ASN A 3 -16.68 4.97 -12.44
CA ASN A 3 -17.39 3.72 -12.38
C ASN A 3 -18.33 3.67 -13.59
N ILE A 4 -18.39 2.52 -14.22
CA ILE A 4 -19.24 2.25 -15.38
C ILE A 4 -20.12 1.08 -15.02
N ASP A 5 -21.44 1.33 -14.87
CA ASP A 5 -22.43 0.28 -14.65
C ASP A 5 -22.67 -0.42 -15.97
N LEU A 6 -22.21 -1.66 -16.09
CA LEU A 6 -22.42 -2.50 -17.27
C LEU A 6 -23.80 -3.19 -17.24
N SER A 7 -24.28 -3.45 -16.03
CA SER A 7 -25.61 -3.97 -15.72
C SER A 7 -25.91 -3.75 -14.23
N ASP A 8 -27.07 -4.17 -13.76
CA ASP A 8 -27.45 -4.14 -12.33
C ASP A 8 -26.47 -4.96 -11.46
N GLN A 9 -25.78 -5.93 -12.05
CA GLN A 9 -24.87 -6.83 -11.35
C GLN A 9 -23.39 -6.55 -11.61
N TRP A 10 -23.04 -5.84 -12.68
CA TRP A 10 -21.66 -5.67 -13.09
C TRP A 10 -21.25 -4.20 -13.15
N ILE A 11 -20.19 -3.87 -12.42
CA ILE A 11 -19.61 -2.53 -12.40
C ILE A 11 -18.14 -2.66 -12.81
N MET A 12 -17.70 -1.83 -13.74
CA MET A 12 -16.30 -1.68 -14.11
C MET A 12 -15.75 -0.39 -13.50
N VAL A 13 -14.57 -0.47 -12.89
CA VAL A 13 -13.83 0.66 -12.33
C VAL A 13 -12.62 0.94 -13.19
N LEU A 14 -12.53 2.16 -13.70
CA LEU A 14 -11.40 2.60 -14.52
C LEU A 14 -10.81 3.88 -13.95
N GLY A 15 -9.51 3.97 -13.93
CA GLY A 15 -8.80 5.16 -13.50
C GLY A 15 -7.40 5.21 -14.07
N ALA A 16 -6.90 6.42 -14.22
CA ALA A 16 -5.51 6.70 -14.45
C ALA A 16 -5.14 7.98 -13.71
N ARG A 17 -3.93 8.02 -13.18
CA ARG A 17 -3.34 9.21 -12.55
C ARG A 17 -2.01 9.48 -13.23
N TYR A 18 -1.86 10.68 -13.76
CA TYR A 18 -0.58 11.18 -14.23
C TYR A 18 0.02 12.07 -13.14
N GLU A 19 1.28 11.81 -12.82
CA GLU A 19 2.04 12.60 -11.86
C GLU A 19 3.37 13.00 -12.48
N GLN A 20 3.78 14.22 -12.22
CA GLN A 20 5.11 14.73 -12.53
C GLN A 20 5.67 15.41 -11.28
N VAL A 21 6.90 15.06 -10.93
CA VAL A 21 7.58 15.55 -9.73
C VAL A 21 8.96 16.05 -10.10
N ASP A 22 9.19 17.34 -9.91
CA ASP A 22 10.47 17.98 -10.09
C ASP A 22 11.20 17.98 -8.74
N THR A 23 12.32 17.28 -8.64
CA THR A 23 13.11 17.17 -7.42
C THR A 23 14.46 17.84 -7.60
N THR A 24 14.81 18.79 -6.72
CA THR A 24 16.15 19.36 -6.65
C THR A 24 16.82 18.94 -5.35
N ILE A 25 17.96 18.28 -5.48
CA ILE A 25 18.75 17.77 -4.36
C ILE A 25 19.95 18.66 -4.18
N ALA A 26 20.09 19.22 -2.98
CA ALA A 26 21.21 20.04 -2.59
C ALA A 26 22.14 19.24 -1.66
N TYR A 27 23.37 19.02 -2.07
CA TYR A 27 24.39 18.36 -1.27
C TYR A 27 25.28 19.37 -0.57
N SER A 28 25.43 19.23 0.75
CA SER A 28 26.35 20.04 1.54
C SER A 28 27.44 19.18 2.16
N GLU A 29 28.66 19.43 1.85
CA GLU A 29 29.81 18.91 2.60
C GLU A 29 30.08 19.81 3.81
N GLY A 30 30.21 19.23 4.98
CA GLY A 30 30.62 19.92 6.19
C GLY A 30 31.87 19.32 6.77
N ALA A 31 32.77 20.15 7.32
CA ALA A 31 33.84 19.65 8.15
C ALA A 31 33.26 19.02 9.43
N SER A 32 33.85 17.92 9.89
CA SER A 32 33.45 17.27 11.14
C SER A 32 33.88 18.15 12.33
N GLY A 33 32.92 18.54 13.19
CA GLY A 33 33.19 19.31 14.41
C GLY A 33 32.03 20.21 14.83
N ARG A 34 32.02 20.63 16.10
CA ARG A 34 30.94 21.43 16.71
C ARG A 34 30.70 22.83 16.07
N SER A 35 31.61 23.28 15.23
CA SER A 35 31.59 24.62 14.59
C SER A 35 31.61 24.55 13.07
N ALA A 36 31.22 23.42 12.48
CA ALA A 36 31.32 23.25 11.05
C ALA A 36 30.21 24.02 10.31
N VAL A 37 30.62 24.99 9.50
CA VAL A 37 29.74 25.64 8.52
C VAL A 37 29.56 24.68 7.36
N ARG A 38 28.29 24.26 7.11
CA ARG A 38 27.93 23.48 5.93
C ARG A 38 27.91 24.40 4.70
N VAL A 39 28.74 24.09 3.72
CA VAL A 39 28.79 24.81 2.45
C VAL A 39 28.02 23.97 1.42
N LEU A 40 27.03 24.57 0.78
CA LEU A 40 26.34 23.96 -0.36
C LEU A 40 27.31 23.81 -1.51
N LYS A 41 27.63 22.58 -1.92
CA LYS A 41 28.61 22.33 -2.96
C LYS A 41 28.03 22.05 -4.33
N ASN A 42 26.93 21.31 -4.39
CA ASN A 42 26.30 20.92 -5.65
C ASN A 42 24.79 20.79 -5.51
N THR A 43 24.09 21.00 -6.61
CA THR A 43 22.68 20.68 -6.78
C THR A 43 22.51 19.77 -7.98
N LYS A 44 21.62 18.77 -7.86
CA LYS A 44 21.09 17.99 -8.99
C LYS A 44 19.60 18.15 -9.03
N SER A 45 19.07 18.28 -10.23
CA SER A 45 17.63 18.24 -10.47
C SER A 45 17.30 17.03 -11.30
N ARG A 46 16.13 16.45 -11.05
CA ARG A 46 15.54 15.39 -11.85
C ARG A 46 14.03 15.59 -11.94
N ASP A 47 13.49 15.17 -13.05
CA ASP A 47 12.08 15.17 -13.33
C ASP A 47 11.62 13.71 -13.41
N ASP A 48 10.70 13.33 -12.53
CA ASP A 48 10.08 12.01 -12.55
C ASP A 48 8.63 12.14 -12.99
N SER A 49 8.18 11.29 -13.89
CA SER A 49 6.77 11.24 -14.27
C SER A 49 6.31 9.80 -14.43
N ASN A 50 5.07 9.54 -14.04
CA ASN A 50 4.45 8.23 -14.18
C ASN A 50 2.96 8.34 -14.44
N VAL A 51 2.42 7.32 -15.10
CA VAL A 51 0.98 7.09 -15.25
C VAL A 51 0.62 5.86 -14.42
N SER A 52 -0.15 6.06 -13.37
CA SER A 52 -0.61 4.99 -12.48
C SER A 52 -2.03 4.57 -12.87
N PRO A 53 -2.22 3.42 -13.53
CA PRO A 53 -3.52 2.90 -13.89
C PRO A 53 -4.23 2.30 -12.68
N ARG A 54 -5.56 2.28 -12.73
CA ARG A 54 -6.42 1.54 -11.82
C ARG A 54 -7.54 0.89 -12.61
N LEU A 55 -7.64 -0.42 -12.50
CA LEU A 55 -8.64 -1.23 -13.16
C LEU A 55 -9.36 -2.07 -12.11
N GLY A 56 -10.67 -2.29 -12.30
CA GLY A 56 -11.41 -3.17 -11.40
C GLY A 56 -12.72 -3.62 -12.03
N VAL A 57 -13.19 -4.74 -11.56
CA VAL A 57 -14.51 -5.26 -11.86
C VAL A 57 -15.17 -5.71 -10.57
N ILE A 58 -16.43 -5.37 -10.41
CA ILE A 58 -17.27 -5.76 -9.27
C ILE A 58 -18.47 -6.51 -9.82
N TYR A 59 -18.71 -7.68 -9.27
CA TYR A 59 -19.89 -8.49 -9.53
C TYR A 59 -20.75 -8.55 -8.29
N LYS A 60 -22.01 -8.15 -8.43
CA LYS A 60 -23.04 -8.18 -7.39
C LYS A 60 -24.09 -9.25 -7.70
N PRO A 61 -23.91 -10.50 -7.25
CA PRO A 61 -24.93 -11.53 -7.43
C PRO A 61 -26.23 -11.21 -6.70
N GLN A 62 -26.13 -10.45 -5.60
CA GLN A 62 -27.24 -9.94 -4.78
C GLN A 62 -26.91 -8.52 -4.32
N GLU A 63 -27.92 -7.77 -3.87
CA GLU A 63 -27.73 -6.37 -3.44
C GLU A 63 -26.75 -6.23 -2.26
N ASN A 64 -26.75 -7.21 -1.36
CA ASN A 64 -25.95 -7.27 -0.16
C ASN A 64 -24.64 -8.07 -0.31
N MET A 65 -24.27 -8.47 -1.53
CA MET A 65 -23.09 -9.29 -1.81
C MET A 65 -22.29 -8.73 -2.98
N SER A 66 -20.99 -8.66 -2.84
CA SER A 66 -20.10 -8.28 -3.92
C SER A 66 -18.81 -9.11 -3.95
N LEU A 67 -18.42 -9.50 -5.16
CA LEU A 67 -17.09 -10.03 -5.46
C LEU A 67 -16.37 -9.00 -6.32
N TYR A 68 -15.09 -8.80 -6.08
CA TYR A 68 -14.31 -7.87 -6.87
C TYR A 68 -12.93 -8.39 -7.20
N LEU A 69 -12.41 -7.92 -8.32
CA LEU A 69 -11.03 -8.05 -8.72
C LEU A 69 -10.53 -6.65 -9.07
N SER A 70 -9.37 -6.26 -8.56
CA SER A 70 -8.77 -4.98 -8.86
C SER A 70 -7.28 -5.10 -9.14
N TYR A 71 -6.78 -4.22 -10.00
CA TYR A 71 -5.37 -3.96 -10.24
C TYR A 71 -5.13 -2.45 -10.11
N SER A 72 -4.06 -2.09 -9.45
CA SER A 72 -3.62 -0.71 -9.35
C SER A 72 -2.10 -0.60 -9.33
N GLU A 73 -1.61 0.48 -9.92
CA GLU A 73 -0.22 0.87 -9.89
C GLU A 73 -0.07 2.23 -9.20
N SER A 74 1.02 2.39 -8.48
CA SER A 74 1.42 3.67 -7.90
C SER A 74 2.93 3.82 -7.94
N PHE A 75 3.43 5.05 -7.85
CA PHE A 75 4.85 5.28 -7.79
C PHE A 75 5.21 6.27 -6.67
N ILE A 76 6.44 6.14 -6.18
CA ILE A 76 7.03 7.07 -5.23
C ILE A 76 8.32 7.62 -5.84
N PRO A 77 8.38 8.94 -6.13
CA PRO A 77 9.59 9.55 -6.64
C PRO A 77 10.71 9.48 -5.60
N LYS A 78 11.93 9.37 -6.06
CA LYS A 78 13.11 9.39 -5.19
C LYS A 78 13.32 10.79 -4.61
N SER A 79 13.23 10.93 -3.28
CA SER A 79 13.41 12.21 -2.58
C SER A 79 13.93 12.03 -1.16
N GLY A 80 14.45 13.10 -0.56
CA GLY A 80 14.82 13.16 0.84
C GLY A 80 15.93 12.18 1.26
N GLU A 81 15.68 11.38 2.29
CA GLU A 81 16.67 10.44 2.86
C GLU A 81 17.08 9.30 1.94
N GLN A 82 16.27 9.01 0.90
CA GLN A 82 16.61 8.00 -0.12
C GLN A 82 17.86 8.39 -0.93
N TYR A 83 18.29 9.65 -0.85
CA TYR A 83 19.49 10.19 -1.48
C TYR A 83 20.66 10.34 -0.52
N LYS A 84 20.87 9.40 0.37
CA LYS A 84 22.04 9.45 1.31
C LYS A 84 23.36 9.54 0.59
N LYS A 85 23.44 9.05 -0.65
CA LYS A 85 24.57 9.23 -1.54
C LYS A 85 24.11 9.77 -2.90
N TRP A 86 25.02 10.50 -3.54
CA TRP A 86 24.80 11.15 -4.82
C TRP A 86 24.49 10.18 -5.98
N SER A 87 24.95 8.92 -5.86
CA SER A 87 24.65 7.83 -6.79
C SER A 87 23.16 7.46 -6.84
N ALA A 88 22.47 7.58 -5.72
CA ALA A 88 21.04 7.26 -5.65
C ALA A 88 20.16 8.21 -6.50
N ALA A 89 20.68 9.37 -6.92
CA ALA A 89 19.99 10.27 -7.83
C ALA A 89 19.77 9.70 -9.25
N THR A 90 20.36 8.56 -9.56
CA THR A 90 20.22 7.87 -10.86
C THR A 90 19.20 6.74 -10.83
N PHE A 91 18.65 6.40 -9.67
CA PHE A 91 17.61 5.36 -9.58
C PHE A 91 16.28 5.84 -10.11
N ASP A 92 15.56 4.96 -10.76
CA ASP A 92 14.17 5.18 -11.12
C ASP A 92 13.29 5.27 -9.86
N PRO A 93 12.11 5.93 -9.95
CA PRO A 93 11.11 5.91 -8.89
C PRO A 93 10.75 4.49 -8.48
N ASP A 94 10.36 4.32 -7.21
CA ASP A 94 9.82 3.03 -6.77
C ASP A 94 8.40 2.85 -7.33
N VAL A 95 8.15 1.74 -7.99
CA VAL A 95 6.85 1.35 -8.54
C VAL A 95 6.25 0.27 -7.64
N TYR A 96 4.95 0.39 -7.39
CA TYR A 96 4.15 -0.55 -6.62
C TYR A 96 2.98 -1.00 -7.47
N GLU A 97 2.90 -2.30 -7.68
CA GLU A 97 1.77 -2.96 -8.33
C GLU A 97 0.98 -3.73 -7.28
N ASN A 98 -0.33 -3.65 -7.33
CA ASN A 98 -1.21 -4.38 -6.43
C ASN A 98 -2.35 -5.02 -7.20
N THR A 99 -2.49 -6.32 -7.04
CA THR A 99 -3.63 -7.11 -7.50
C THR A 99 -4.39 -7.63 -6.29
N GLU A 100 -5.70 -7.45 -6.26
CA GLU A 100 -6.54 -7.87 -5.15
C GLU A 100 -7.82 -8.50 -5.66
N ILE A 101 -8.20 -9.65 -5.08
CA ILE A 101 -9.51 -10.27 -5.23
C ILE A 101 -10.19 -10.30 -3.86
N GLY A 102 -11.46 -9.96 -3.81
CA GLY A 102 -12.16 -9.93 -2.53
C GLY A 102 -13.65 -10.18 -2.65
N PHE A 103 -14.22 -10.36 -1.48
CA PHE A 103 -15.61 -10.65 -1.25
C PHE A 103 -16.11 -9.80 -0.10
N LYS A 104 -17.33 -9.24 -0.24
CA LYS A 104 -18.05 -8.53 0.82
C LYS A 104 -19.47 -9.01 0.89
N TYR A 105 -19.97 -9.18 2.10
CA TYR A 105 -21.33 -9.61 2.35
C TYR A 105 -21.90 -8.88 3.58
N ASP A 106 -23.01 -8.20 3.36
CA ASP A 106 -23.78 -7.53 4.40
C ASP A 106 -24.97 -8.39 4.75
N MET A 107 -25.01 -8.91 5.98
CA MET A 107 -26.12 -9.72 6.48
C MET A 107 -27.31 -8.84 6.87
N ASP A 108 -28.52 -9.39 6.78
CA ASP A 108 -29.76 -8.67 7.10
C ASP A 108 -29.85 -8.27 8.58
N ASP A 109 -29.08 -8.91 9.46
CA ASP A 109 -28.99 -8.66 10.90
C ASP A 109 -27.95 -7.58 11.30
N GLY A 110 -27.37 -6.89 10.32
CA GLY A 110 -26.45 -5.76 10.55
C GLY A 110 -25.00 -6.13 10.68
N ILE A 111 -24.61 -7.38 10.42
CA ILE A 111 -23.21 -7.82 10.40
C ILE A 111 -22.67 -7.76 8.96
N SER A 112 -21.54 -7.13 8.77
CA SER A 112 -20.77 -7.12 7.52
C SER A 112 -19.55 -8.03 7.62
N MET A 113 -19.31 -8.81 6.58
CA MET A 113 -18.12 -9.66 6.42
C MET A 113 -17.34 -9.26 5.20
N SER A 114 -16.02 -9.29 5.29
CA SER A 114 -15.12 -9.09 4.17
C SER A 114 -14.01 -10.12 4.18
N PHE A 115 -13.57 -10.48 3.00
CA PHE A 115 -12.39 -11.27 2.75
C PHE A 115 -11.67 -10.68 1.54
N SER A 116 -10.36 -10.56 1.60
CA SER A 116 -9.53 -10.26 0.45
C SER A 116 -8.26 -11.10 0.45
N TYR A 117 -7.78 -11.40 -0.75
CA TYR A 117 -6.43 -11.86 -1.02
C TYR A 117 -5.76 -10.83 -1.92
N PHE A 118 -4.55 -10.45 -1.57
CA PHE A 118 -3.77 -9.47 -2.32
C PHE A 118 -2.38 -9.99 -2.64
N ASP A 119 -1.87 -9.53 -3.75
CA ASP A 119 -0.50 -9.71 -4.21
C ASP A 119 0.04 -8.35 -4.59
N GLN A 120 1.12 -7.94 -3.94
CA GLN A 120 1.76 -6.64 -4.15
C GLN A 120 3.23 -6.83 -4.49
N GLU A 121 3.62 -6.27 -5.61
CA GLU A 121 5.02 -6.22 -6.00
C GLU A 121 5.56 -4.79 -5.93
N THR A 122 6.82 -4.66 -5.54
CA THR A 122 7.52 -3.39 -5.58
C THR A 122 8.94 -3.55 -6.06
N VAL A 123 9.39 -2.61 -6.87
CA VAL A 123 10.78 -2.51 -7.34
C VAL A 123 11.38 -1.26 -6.73
N LYS A 124 12.48 -1.43 -5.97
CA LYS A 124 13.21 -0.33 -5.32
C LYS A 124 14.67 -0.34 -5.70
N GLY A 125 15.20 0.80 -6.05
CA GLY A 125 16.64 1.00 -6.15
C GLY A 125 17.23 1.32 -4.77
N GLN A 126 18.26 0.57 -4.33
CA GLN A 126 19.01 0.87 -3.11
C GLN A 126 20.53 0.72 -3.32
N GLU A 127 21.30 1.23 -2.37
CA GLU A 127 22.75 1.03 -2.36
C GLU A 127 23.10 -0.35 -1.76
N ASP A 128 24.05 -1.05 -2.39
CA ASP A 128 24.51 -2.40 -1.98
C ASP A 128 25.38 -2.45 -0.72
N GLY A 129 25.58 -1.31 -0.05
CA GLY A 129 26.41 -1.22 1.16
C GLY A 129 27.92 -1.20 0.93
N VAL A 130 28.41 -1.51 -0.26
CA VAL A 130 29.83 -1.48 -0.69
C VAL A 130 30.15 -0.33 -1.65
N GLY A 131 29.18 0.55 -1.92
CA GLY A 131 29.35 1.72 -2.79
C GLY A 131 28.83 1.53 -4.21
N GLY A 132 28.20 0.40 -4.50
CA GLY A 132 27.42 0.12 -5.70
C GLY A 132 25.93 0.39 -5.51
N SER A 133 25.14 -0.04 -6.48
CA SER A 133 23.70 0.13 -6.53
C SER A 133 23.06 -1.21 -6.84
N GLU A 134 22.02 -1.54 -6.09
CA GLU A 134 21.24 -2.76 -6.24
C GLU A 134 19.77 -2.38 -6.43
N VAL A 135 19.09 -3.08 -7.32
CA VAL A 135 17.63 -3.00 -7.47
C VAL A 135 17.04 -4.16 -6.68
N ILE A 136 16.26 -3.86 -5.65
CA ILE A 136 15.58 -4.88 -4.84
C ILE A 136 14.11 -4.87 -5.18
N GLY A 137 13.62 -6.02 -5.66
CA GLY A 137 12.20 -6.30 -5.70
C GLY A 137 11.72 -6.80 -4.34
N MET A 138 10.48 -6.52 -3.99
CA MET A 138 9.79 -7.07 -2.84
C MET A 138 8.41 -7.55 -3.28
N ALA A 139 8.09 -8.80 -3.00
CA ALA A 139 6.78 -9.38 -3.19
C ALA A 139 6.12 -9.53 -1.82
N ILE A 140 4.90 -9.08 -1.71
CA ILE A 140 4.08 -9.17 -0.49
C ILE A 140 2.74 -9.73 -0.90
N ASP A 141 2.42 -10.92 -0.44
CA ASP A 141 1.10 -11.49 -0.61
C ASP A 141 0.45 -11.82 0.72
N GLY A 142 -0.86 -11.91 0.72
CA GLY A 142 -1.56 -12.17 1.96
C GLY A 142 -3.07 -12.16 1.81
N PHE A 143 -3.73 -12.41 2.93
CA PHE A 143 -5.18 -12.31 3.00
C PHE A 143 -5.63 -11.54 4.24
N GLU A 144 -6.80 -10.95 4.12
CA GLU A 144 -7.48 -10.23 5.20
C GLU A 144 -8.90 -10.74 5.38
N ILE A 145 -9.32 -10.82 6.64
CA ILE A 145 -10.69 -11.14 7.04
C ILE A 145 -11.17 -10.03 7.96
N GLY A 146 -12.36 -9.50 7.68
CA GLY A 146 -13.04 -8.53 8.52
C GLY A 146 -14.46 -8.99 8.84
N ILE A 147 -14.88 -8.82 10.09
CA ILE A 147 -16.26 -9.01 10.54
C ILE A 147 -16.59 -7.83 11.46
N ALA A 148 -17.62 -7.08 11.13
CA ALA A 148 -18.03 -5.94 11.93
C ALA A 148 -19.54 -5.76 11.90
N GLY A 149 -20.13 -5.35 13.02
CA GLY A 149 -21.55 -5.03 13.10
C GLY A 149 -22.17 -5.32 14.44
N ASP A 150 -23.49 -5.15 14.51
CA ASP A 150 -24.28 -5.36 15.68
C ASP A 150 -24.82 -6.80 15.71
N VAL A 151 -24.43 -7.56 16.75
CA VAL A 151 -24.93 -8.92 16.99
C VAL A 151 -26.39 -8.86 17.48
N ASN A 152 -26.72 -7.79 18.19
CA ASN A 152 -28.06 -7.41 18.64
C ASN A 152 -28.05 -5.97 19.16
N ASP A 153 -29.19 -5.45 19.60
CA ASP A 153 -29.38 -4.06 20.06
C ASP A 153 -28.38 -3.62 21.16
N GLN A 154 -27.76 -4.54 21.87
CA GLN A 154 -26.86 -4.26 22.98
C GLN A 154 -25.40 -4.65 22.72
N ASN A 155 -25.14 -5.42 21.68
CA ASN A 155 -23.83 -6.00 21.48
C ASN A 155 -23.34 -5.79 20.06
N SER A 156 -22.12 -5.27 19.92
CA SER A 156 -21.43 -5.16 18.66
C SER A 156 -20.06 -5.83 18.67
N ILE A 157 -19.61 -6.27 17.53
CA ILE A 157 -18.33 -6.92 17.31
C ILE A 157 -17.57 -6.25 16.18
N ASN A 158 -16.26 -6.15 16.33
CA ASN A 158 -15.35 -5.80 15.25
C ASN A 158 -14.13 -6.71 15.35
N PHE A 159 -13.97 -7.57 14.37
CA PHE A 159 -12.86 -8.51 14.26
C PHE A 159 -12.10 -8.27 12.97
N GLY A 160 -10.79 -8.23 13.05
CA GLY A 160 -9.89 -8.17 11.91
C GLY A 160 -8.77 -9.18 12.06
N LEU A 161 -8.43 -9.84 10.97
CA LEU A 161 -7.28 -10.73 10.86
C LEU A 161 -6.58 -10.47 9.53
N SER A 162 -5.25 -10.35 9.56
CA SER A 162 -4.41 -10.21 8.38
C SER A 162 -3.24 -11.19 8.49
N SER A 163 -3.00 -11.96 7.43
CA SER A 163 -1.81 -12.78 7.27
C SER A 163 -1.04 -12.29 6.05
N VAL A 164 0.25 -12.07 6.22
CA VAL A 164 1.12 -11.46 5.21
C VAL A 164 2.40 -12.27 5.10
N ASP A 165 2.76 -12.63 3.88
CA ASP A 165 4.09 -13.13 3.53
C ASP A 165 4.84 -12.04 2.75
N ALA A 166 6.03 -11.67 3.20
CA ALA A 166 6.83 -10.64 2.58
C ALA A 166 8.23 -11.18 2.26
N THR A 167 8.50 -11.33 0.98
CA THR A 167 9.75 -11.88 0.48
C THR A 167 10.51 -10.86 -0.37
N LYS A 168 11.83 -10.98 -0.40
CA LYS A 168 12.65 -10.24 -1.36
C LYS A 168 12.69 -11.01 -2.66
N SER A 169 12.36 -10.37 -3.78
CA SER A 169 12.38 -11.01 -5.10
C SER A 169 13.79 -11.32 -5.63
N GLU A 170 14.82 -10.66 -5.10
CA GLU A 170 16.23 -11.00 -5.37
C GLU A 170 16.98 -11.23 -4.06
N GLY A 171 17.44 -12.46 -3.84
CA GLY A 171 18.17 -12.87 -2.65
C GLY A 171 17.30 -13.62 -1.64
N SER A 172 17.89 -14.59 -0.93
CA SER A 172 17.19 -15.37 0.09
C SER A 172 17.00 -14.54 1.36
N GLY A 173 15.78 -14.19 1.71
CA GLY A 173 15.49 -13.59 3.01
C GLY A 173 14.07 -13.06 3.15
N GLU A 174 13.42 -13.47 4.22
CA GLU A 174 12.19 -12.88 4.71
C GLU A 174 12.41 -11.42 5.15
N GLN A 175 11.39 -10.59 4.97
CA GLN A 175 11.41 -9.24 5.52
C GLN A 175 11.09 -9.30 7.02
N LYS A 176 12.11 -9.16 7.86
CA LYS A 176 12.03 -9.38 9.31
C LYS A 176 11.20 -8.38 10.12
N GLU A 177 10.73 -7.30 9.50
CA GLU A 177 10.04 -6.21 10.20
C GLU A 177 8.51 -6.21 9.97
N ILE A 178 8.00 -7.16 9.19
CA ILE A 178 6.57 -7.30 8.90
C ILE A 178 6.03 -8.48 9.69
N PRO A 179 5.02 -8.30 10.57
CA PRO A 179 4.37 -9.40 11.25
C PRO A 179 3.63 -10.30 10.26
N GLU A 180 3.90 -11.61 10.27
CA GLU A 180 3.23 -12.58 9.38
C GLU A 180 1.74 -12.73 9.70
N LEU A 181 1.35 -12.51 10.95
CA LEU A 181 -0.03 -12.62 11.40
C LEU A 181 -0.36 -11.51 12.39
N THR A 182 -1.40 -10.77 12.10
CA THR A 182 -1.99 -9.79 13.01
C THR A 182 -3.48 -10.02 13.14
N TRP A 183 -4.01 -9.78 14.32
CA TRP A 183 -5.46 -9.84 14.55
C TRP A 183 -5.88 -8.84 15.62
N SER A 184 -7.13 -8.42 15.54
CA SER A 184 -7.75 -7.57 16.53
C SER A 184 -9.19 -8.02 16.76
N LEU A 185 -9.64 -7.92 18.01
CA LEU A 185 -11.02 -8.17 18.38
C LEU A 185 -11.49 -7.06 19.30
N TRP A 186 -12.57 -6.43 18.92
CA TRP A 186 -13.25 -5.42 19.70
C TRP A 186 -14.69 -5.85 19.94
N TYR A 187 -15.11 -5.90 21.18
CA TYR A 187 -16.48 -6.21 21.57
C TYR A 187 -17.02 -5.07 22.43
N THR A 188 -18.19 -4.60 22.09
CA THR A 188 -18.89 -3.54 22.83
C THR A 188 -20.20 -4.09 23.36
N HIS A 189 -20.47 -3.85 24.64
CA HIS A 189 -21.74 -4.16 25.30
C HIS A 189 -22.33 -2.88 25.87
N GLN A 190 -23.55 -2.55 25.45
CA GLN A 190 -24.32 -1.45 26.02
C GLN A 190 -25.12 -1.95 27.22
N ALA A 191 -24.64 -1.65 28.41
CA ALA A 191 -25.28 -2.02 29.67
C ALA A 191 -26.40 -1.02 30.01
N ASN A 192 -27.62 -1.28 29.53
CA ASN A 192 -28.86 -0.55 29.86
C ASN A 192 -28.81 1.00 29.89
N ASP A 193 -29.90 1.65 29.44
CA ASP A 193 -30.13 3.11 29.44
C ASP A 193 -30.25 3.74 30.85
N LEU A 194 -29.45 3.35 31.82
CA LEU A 194 -29.53 3.82 33.22
C LEU A 194 -28.52 4.89 33.58
N PHE A 195 -27.83 5.50 32.58
CA PHE A 195 -27.01 6.70 32.79
C PHE A 195 -27.12 7.67 31.65
#